data_8f3840031b144e48fad4c52a0199a2bd
#
_entry.id   8f3840031b144e48fad4c52a0199a2bd
#
_cell.length_a   1.000
_cell.length_b   1.000
_cell.length_c   1.000
_cell.angle_alpha   90.00
_cell.angle_beta   90.00
_cell.angle_gamma   90.00
#
_symmetry.space_group_name_H-M   'P 1'
#
loop_
_entity.id
_entity.type
_entity.pdbx_description
1 polymer ?
#
loop_
_entity_poly.entity_id
_entity_poly.type
_entity_poly.pdbx_seq_one_letter_code
_entity_poly.pdbx_strand_id
1 'polypeptide(L)'
;MSTPQSEIGLIGLAVMGENLALNIESKGFPISVFNRTTSKVDNFINGRAQGKKFFGAHSLEEFVGSLKRPRKIIMLVKAGHAVDELIEQLVPLLEQGDILIDGGNSHFPDTIRRTQYVESKGLLYIGTGVSGGEEGALKGPSLMPGGSPAAWPQVKNIFQAICARTPDGEPCCEWIGENGAGHFVKMVHNGIEYGDMQMICETYDLMKRGLGMTNEEMHDVFTEWNKGELDSYLIEITRDVLGYKDEEGKEVVDLILDAAGQKGTGKWTVVAALDDGMPLTLIAEAVFARCLSAVKEERVAASQEIKPRVKKFTGDKARFVNDLRAALYASKIVSYAQGYQLMRAAGKTYQWNLNYGGIALVWRGGCIIRSAFLGDIKKAFQRNPELVNLLLDKFFKKAVSSRQAAWRRVIVKGAQLGIPTPCLSSALAYFDGYRSDRLPANLLQALRDYFGAHTYERVDKPRGQAFHTNWTGRGGTTTSQTYTV
;
A
#
# COMPACT_ATOMS: atom_id res chain seq x y z
N MET A 1 45.26 -5.30 2.56
CA MET A 1 43.81 -5.03 2.53
C MET A 1 43.55 -3.94 3.56
N SER A 2 42.95 -2.83 3.19
CA SER A 2 42.56 -1.78 4.13
C SER A 2 41.56 -2.37 5.14
N THR A 3 41.66 -2.00 6.41
CA THR A 3 40.74 -2.45 7.46
C THR A 3 39.32 -2.05 7.07
N PRO A 4 38.32 -2.94 7.12
CA PRO A 4 36.94 -2.60 6.82
C PRO A 4 36.47 -1.43 7.69
N GLN A 5 35.93 -0.38 7.07
CA GLN A 5 35.58 0.86 7.79
C GLN A 5 34.08 1.12 7.85
N SER A 6 33.30 0.62 6.88
CA SER A 6 31.88 0.93 6.79
C SER A 6 31.00 -0.08 7.54
N GLU A 7 30.03 0.46 8.28
CA GLU A 7 29.05 -0.35 9.05
C GLU A 7 28.02 -1.04 8.15
N ILE A 8 27.74 -0.43 6.99
CA ILE A 8 26.73 -0.89 6.04
C ILE A 8 27.11 -0.44 4.64
N GLY A 9 26.66 -1.17 3.63
CA GLY A 9 26.83 -0.82 2.22
C GLY A 9 25.49 -0.58 1.54
N LEU A 10 25.48 0.25 0.50
CA LEU A 10 24.31 0.50 -0.33
C LEU A 10 24.68 0.41 -1.81
N ILE A 11 23.94 -0.39 -2.57
CA ILE A 11 24.05 -0.56 -4.00
C ILE A 11 22.86 0.06 -4.69
N GLY A 12 23.12 0.96 -5.64
CA GLY A 12 22.10 1.63 -6.46
C GLY A 12 21.92 3.11 -6.09
N LEU A 13 22.65 3.97 -6.77
CA LEU A 13 22.63 5.43 -6.63
C LEU A 13 21.65 6.06 -7.65
N ALA A 14 20.37 5.85 -7.38
CA ALA A 14 19.27 6.64 -7.92
C ALA A 14 18.68 7.50 -6.79
N VAL A 15 17.64 8.27 -7.07
CA VAL A 15 17.05 9.23 -6.11
C VAL A 15 16.85 8.65 -4.70
N MET A 16 16.24 7.47 -4.59
CA MET A 16 16.02 6.83 -3.29
C MET A 16 17.32 6.37 -2.63
N GLY A 17 18.26 5.82 -3.42
CA GLY A 17 19.53 5.30 -2.90
C GLY A 17 20.44 6.37 -2.37
N GLU A 18 20.62 7.48 -3.10
CA GLU A 18 21.41 8.61 -2.63
C GLU A 18 20.85 9.20 -1.33
N ASN A 19 19.53 9.42 -1.29
CA ASN A 19 18.88 10.01 -0.12
C ASN A 19 18.93 9.08 1.11
N LEU A 20 18.73 7.78 0.93
CA LEU A 20 18.85 6.82 2.03
C LEU A 20 20.28 6.70 2.53
N ALA A 21 21.28 6.72 1.62
CA ALA A 21 22.69 6.70 1.98
C ALA A 21 23.08 7.94 2.80
N LEU A 22 22.64 9.14 2.39
CA LEU A 22 22.85 10.37 3.14
C LEU A 22 22.18 10.34 4.52
N ASN A 23 21.00 9.78 4.62
CA ASN A 23 20.31 9.59 5.90
C ASN A 23 21.11 8.68 6.83
N ILE A 24 21.57 7.51 6.35
CA ILE A 24 22.37 6.56 7.12
C ILE A 24 23.64 7.24 7.66
N GLU A 25 24.39 7.94 6.81
CA GLU A 25 25.60 8.66 7.22
C GLU A 25 25.30 9.75 8.25
N SER A 26 24.21 10.52 8.06
CA SER A 26 23.81 11.59 8.98
C SER A 26 23.48 11.10 10.39
N LYS A 27 23.20 9.81 10.56
CA LYS A 27 23.00 9.15 11.86
C LYS A 27 24.28 8.59 12.47
N GLY A 28 25.42 8.88 11.83
CA GLY A 28 26.75 8.52 12.33
C GLY A 28 27.26 7.14 11.88
N PHE A 29 26.59 6.47 10.95
CA PHE A 29 27.02 5.19 10.40
C PHE A 29 27.88 5.42 9.13
N PRO A 30 29.20 5.11 9.15
CA PRO A 30 30.01 5.11 7.94
C PRO A 30 29.43 4.13 6.93
N ILE A 31 29.33 4.55 5.66
CA ILE A 31 28.66 3.78 4.61
C ILE A 31 29.53 3.68 3.36
N SER A 32 29.55 2.47 2.77
CA SER A 32 30.09 2.25 1.43
C SER A 32 28.97 2.29 0.40
N VAL A 33 29.26 2.89 -0.75
CA VAL A 33 28.30 2.95 -1.86
C VAL A 33 28.90 2.40 -3.14
N PHE A 34 28.05 1.70 -3.90
CA PHE A 34 28.39 1.18 -5.22
C PHE A 34 27.24 1.37 -6.20
N ASN A 35 27.59 1.59 -7.46
CA ASN A 35 26.62 1.61 -8.55
C ASN A 35 27.27 1.03 -9.82
N ARG A 36 26.53 0.22 -10.59
CA ARG A 36 27.02 -0.39 -11.84
C ARG A 36 27.65 0.63 -12.80
N THR A 37 27.09 1.83 -12.88
CA THR A 37 27.68 2.97 -13.57
C THR A 37 28.57 3.74 -12.59
N THR A 38 29.87 3.53 -12.65
CA THR A 38 30.84 4.06 -11.67
C THR A 38 30.91 5.59 -11.63
N SER A 39 30.67 6.26 -12.77
CA SER A 39 30.58 7.73 -12.78
C SER A 39 29.49 8.31 -11.86
N LYS A 40 28.44 7.55 -11.56
CA LYS A 40 27.45 7.97 -10.55
C LYS A 40 28.03 7.94 -9.14
N VAL A 41 28.92 6.99 -8.84
CA VAL A 41 29.64 6.96 -7.56
C VAL A 41 30.49 8.20 -7.42
N ASP A 42 31.30 8.52 -8.45
CA ASP A 42 32.18 9.69 -8.45
C ASP A 42 31.38 10.99 -8.29
N ASN A 43 30.30 11.15 -9.05
CA ASN A 43 29.42 12.30 -8.98
C ASN A 43 28.78 12.45 -7.58
N PHE A 44 28.37 11.37 -6.95
CA PHE A 44 27.80 11.38 -5.61
C PHE A 44 28.83 11.72 -4.57
N ILE A 45 30.02 11.08 -4.61
CA ILE A 45 31.11 11.31 -3.63
C ILE A 45 31.64 12.73 -3.73
N ASN A 46 31.86 13.24 -4.95
CA ASN A 46 32.40 14.59 -5.18
C ASN A 46 31.33 15.69 -5.08
N GLY A 47 30.03 15.31 -5.03
CA GLY A 47 28.89 16.21 -4.91
C GLY A 47 28.24 16.14 -3.53
N ARG A 48 27.06 15.50 -3.46
CA ARG A 48 26.21 15.47 -2.24
C ARG A 48 26.87 14.82 -1.02
N ALA A 49 27.82 13.92 -1.23
CA ALA A 49 28.55 13.21 -0.17
C ALA A 49 29.90 13.83 0.18
N GLN A 50 30.31 14.94 -0.47
CA GLN A 50 31.58 15.55 -0.25
C GLN A 50 31.82 15.95 1.23
N GLY A 51 32.97 15.54 1.79
CA GLY A 51 33.32 15.81 3.18
C GLY A 51 32.63 14.95 4.24
N LYS A 52 31.83 13.97 3.82
CA LYS A 52 31.09 13.04 4.69
C LYS A 52 31.79 11.68 4.77
N LYS A 53 31.32 10.80 5.69
CA LYS A 53 31.92 9.48 5.93
C LYS A 53 31.44 8.42 4.93
N PHE A 54 31.74 8.65 3.66
CA PHE A 54 31.44 7.73 2.59
C PHE A 54 32.69 7.06 2.02
N PHE A 55 32.54 5.81 1.59
CA PHE A 55 33.48 5.12 0.74
C PHE A 55 32.80 4.79 -0.61
N GLY A 56 33.31 5.32 -1.70
CA GLY A 56 32.84 5.06 -3.07
C GLY A 56 33.64 3.94 -3.70
N ALA A 57 33.01 2.80 -3.95
CA ALA A 57 33.64 1.65 -4.59
C ALA A 57 33.36 1.61 -6.10
N HIS A 58 34.35 1.11 -6.88
CA HIS A 58 34.27 0.98 -8.33
C HIS A 58 34.11 -0.47 -8.80
N SER A 59 34.23 -1.46 -7.88
CA SER A 59 33.89 -2.86 -8.12
C SER A 59 33.14 -3.46 -6.93
N LEU A 60 32.48 -4.62 -7.14
CA LEU A 60 31.80 -5.32 -6.07
C LEU A 60 32.79 -5.88 -5.03
N GLU A 61 33.97 -6.33 -5.47
CA GLU A 61 35.03 -6.83 -4.60
C GLU A 61 35.55 -5.72 -3.67
N GLU A 62 35.81 -4.53 -4.23
CA GLU A 62 36.20 -3.36 -3.46
C GLU A 62 35.11 -2.94 -2.45
N PHE A 63 33.86 -2.93 -2.91
CA PHE A 63 32.70 -2.60 -2.09
C PHE A 63 32.55 -3.58 -0.92
N VAL A 64 32.52 -4.90 -1.18
CA VAL A 64 32.38 -5.93 -0.15
C VAL A 64 33.58 -5.92 0.80
N GLY A 65 34.80 -5.72 0.27
CA GLY A 65 36.02 -5.63 1.07
C GLY A 65 36.08 -4.42 2.00
N SER A 66 35.30 -3.37 1.75
CA SER A 66 35.22 -2.16 2.58
C SER A 66 34.27 -2.29 3.78
N LEU A 67 33.49 -3.38 3.88
CA LEU A 67 32.44 -3.54 4.89
C LEU A 67 32.94 -4.34 6.11
N LYS A 68 32.51 -3.93 7.29
CA LYS A 68 32.69 -4.70 8.53
C LYS A 68 31.83 -5.96 8.55
N ARG A 69 32.33 -7.03 9.13
CA ARG A 69 31.60 -8.29 9.34
C ARG A 69 30.76 -8.25 10.62
N PRO A 70 29.57 -8.89 10.60
CA PRO A 70 28.87 -9.38 9.43
C PRO A 70 28.47 -8.24 8.51
N ARG A 71 28.71 -8.41 7.20
CA ARG A 71 28.44 -7.38 6.21
C ARG A 71 26.95 -7.18 6.04
N LYS A 72 26.52 -5.93 5.87
CA LYS A 72 25.12 -5.54 5.66
C LYS A 72 25.05 -4.76 4.36
N ILE A 73 24.31 -5.26 3.38
CA ILE A 73 24.27 -4.69 2.03
C ILE A 73 22.84 -4.39 1.63
N ILE A 74 22.50 -3.12 1.50
CA ILE A 74 21.20 -2.66 0.98
C ILE A 74 21.28 -2.61 -0.54
N MET A 75 20.33 -3.27 -1.20
CA MET A 75 20.14 -3.26 -2.64
C MET A 75 18.93 -2.40 -2.99
N LEU A 76 19.16 -1.26 -3.65
CA LEU A 76 18.12 -0.35 -4.17
C LEU A 76 18.17 -0.34 -5.71
N VAL A 77 17.96 -1.49 -6.30
CA VAL A 77 17.93 -1.71 -7.73
C VAL A 77 16.49 -1.95 -8.23
N LYS A 78 16.31 -2.00 -9.55
CA LYS A 78 15.00 -2.29 -10.13
C LYS A 78 14.52 -3.66 -9.66
N ALA A 79 13.29 -3.74 -9.13
CA ALA A 79 12.67 -5.00 -8.73
C ALA A 79 12.58 -6.02 -9.88
N GLY A 80 12.56 -7.30 -9.55
CA GLY A 80 12.56 -8.41 -10.50
C GLY A 80 13.96 -8.94 -10.77
N HIS A 81 14.26 -9.35 -11.99
CA HIS A 81 15.50 -10.06 -12.38
C HIS A 81 16.79 -9.34 -11.94
N ALA A 82 16.81 -7.99 -11.95
CA ALA A 82 18.00 -7.24 -11.55
C ALA A 82 18.43 -7.49 -10.08
N VAL A 83 17.48 -7.81 -9.20
CA VAL A 83 17.79 -8.22 -7.81
C VAL A 83 18.41 -9.60 -7.80
N ASP A 84 17.90 -10.56 -8.59
CA ASP A 84 18.44 -11.92 -8.68
C ASP A 84 19.87 -11.89 -9.23
N GLU A 85 20.11 -11.14 -10.33
CA GLU A 85 21.45 -10.97 -10.92
C GLU A 85 22.45 -10.39 -9.90
N LEU A 86 22.03 -9.43 -9.11
CA LEU A 86 22.90 -8.82 -8.10
C LEU A 86 23.18 -9.78 -6.95
N ILE A 87 22.21 -10.58 -6.52
CA ILE A 87 22.42 -11.63 -5.49
C ILE A 87 23.46 -12.62 -5.99
N GLU A 88 23.35 -13.11 -7.25
CA GLU A 88 24.30 -14.06 -7.83
C GLU A 88 25.74 -13.51 -7.90
N GLN A 89 25.90 -12.20 -8.15
CA GLN A 89 27.21 -11.54 -8.15
C GLN A 89 27.78 -11.37 -6.74
N LEU A 90 26.94 -11.16 -5.75
CA LEU A 90 27.36 -10.93 -4.35
C LEU A 90 27.66 -12.21 -3.59
N VAL A 91 26.88 -13.30 -3.79
CA VAL A 91 27.02 -14.56 -3.06
C VAL A 91 28.47 -15.09 -3.04
N PRO A 92 29.24 -15.12 -4.14
CA PRO A 92 30.62 -15.60 -4.11
C PRO A 92 31.60 -14.73 -3.31
N LEU A 93 31.25 -13.47 -3.04
CA LEU A 93 32.08 -12.49 -2.33
C LEU A 93 31.77 -12.42 -0.83
N LEU A 94 30.68 -13.05 -0.40
CA LEU A 94 30.15 -12.97 0.95
C LEU A 94 30.50 -14.23 1.79
N GLU A 95 30.39 -14.09 3.09
CA GLU A 95 30.70 -15.14 4.04
C GLU A 95 29.50 -15.42 4.95
N GLN A 96 29.53 -16.59 5.58
CA GLN A 96 28.44 -17.02 6.49
C GLN A 96 28.05 -15.92 7.49
N GLY A 97 26.76 -15.62 7.56
CA GLY A 97 26.18 -14.63 8.45
C GLY A 97 26.13 -13.21 7.89
N ASP A 98 26.71 -12.95 6.69
CA ASP A 98 26.51 -11.68 5.99
C ASP A 98 25.05 -11.51 5.55
N ILE A 99 24.59 -10.27 5.42
CA ILE A 99 23.18 -9.92 5.27
C ILE A 99 22.95 -9.17 3.95
N LEU A 100 22.10 -9.71 3.10
CA LEU A 100 21.56 -9.01 1.93
C LEU A 100 20.19 -8.41 2.25
N ILE A 101 20.01 -7.12 1.91
CA ILE A 101 18.79 -6.37 2.22
C ILE A 101 18.21 -5.82 0.92
N ASP A 102 17.08 -6.36 0.48
CA ASP A 102 16.32 -5.84 -0.65
C ASP A 102 15.42 -4.69 -0.21
N GLY A 103 15.82 -3.46 -0.49
CA GLY A 103 15.07 -2.24 -0.19
C GLY A 103 14.15 -1.77 -1.31
N GLY A 104 14.00 -2.55 -2.39
CA GLY A 104 13.12 -2.25 -3.51
C GLY A 104 11.65 -2.52 -3.22
N ASN A 105 10.78 -2.23 -4.19
CA ASN A 105 9.39 -2.66 -4.17
C ASN A 105 9.27 -4.04 -4.85
N SER A 106 9.92 -5.05 -4.28
CA SER A 106 9.93 -6.40 -4.83
C SER A 106 8.60 -7.12 -4.59
N HIS A 107 8.27 -8.01 -5.52
CA HIS A 107 7.11 -8.89 -5.39
C HIS A 107 7.38 -9.92 -4.28
N PHE A 108 6.49 -10.02 -3.30
CA PHE A 108 6.75 -10.81 -2.09
C PHE A 108 7.01 -12.31 -2.34
N PRO A 109 6.42 -12.99 -3.36
CA PRO A 109 6.79 -14.37 -3.68
C PRO A 109 8.26 -14.50 -4.12
N ASP A 110 8.79 -13.52 -4.87
CA ASP A 110 10.22 -13.50 -5.19
C ASP A 110 11.07 -13.33 -3.93
N THR A 111 10.60 -12.53 -2.98
CA THR A 111 11.28 -12.34 -1.69
C THR A 111 11.32 -13.63 -0.89
N ILE A 112 10.22 -14.39 -0.86
CA ILE A 112 10.18 -15.72 -0.22
C ILE A 112 11.24 -16.64 -0.85
N ARG A 113 11.23 -16.74 -2.18
CA ARG A 113 12.20 -17.55 -2.94
C ARG A 113 13.65 -17.12 -2.67
N ARG A 114 13.91 -15.80 -2.70
CA ARG A 114 15.25 -15.23 -2.44
C ARG A 114 15.72 -15.48 -1.03
N THR A 115 14.84 -15.36 -0.04
CA THR A 115 15.16 -15.67 1.36
C THR A 115 15.65 -17.12 1.48
N GLN A 116 14.89 -18.08 0.94
CA GLN A 116 15.24 -19.50 0.96
C GLN A 116 16.57 -19.78 0.25
N TYR A 117 16.76 -19.15 -0.92
CA TYR A 117 18.00 -19.32 -1.69
C TYR A 117 19.22 -18.76 -0.96
N VAL A 118 19.16 -17.55 -0.44
CA VAL A 118 20.26 -16.87 0.25
C VAL A 118 20.61 -17.61 1.55
N GLU A 119 19.60 -18.06 2.30
CA GLU A 119 19.80 -18.88 3.50
C GLU A 119 20.48 -20.23 3.17
N SER A 120 20.17 -20.85 2.03
CA SER A 120 20.84 -22.07 1.58
C SER A 120 22.34 -21.89 1.31
N LYS A 121 22.80 -20.64 1.16
CA LYS A 121 24.22 -20.27 1.02
C LYS A 121 24.87 -19.88 2.36
N GLY A 122 24.17 -20.02 3.47
CA GLY A 122 24.66 -19.62 4.80
C GLY A 122 24.62 -18.11 5.06
N LEU A 123 23.97 -17.36 4.19
CA LEU A 123 23.76 -15.91 4.30
C LEU A 123 22.40 -15.61 4.90
N LEU A 124 22.15 -14.34 5.25
CA LEU A 124 20.85 -13.87 5.75
C LEU A 124 20.22 -12.90 4.76
N TYR A 125 18.89 -12.89 4.69
CA TYR A 125 18.16 -12.03 3.77
C TYR A 125 17.08 -11.22 4.47
N ILE A 126 16.95 -9.94 4.10
CA ILE A 126 15.85 -9.06 4.51
C ILE A 126 15.21 -8.48 3.26
N GLY A 127 13.89 -8.65 3.12
CA GLY A 127 13.08 -7.86 2.24
C GLY A 127 12.45 -6.72 3.02
N THR A 128 12.82 -5.48 2.74
CA THR A 128 12.29 -4.33 3.47
C THR A 128 11.56 -3.35 2.56
N GLY A 129 10.27 -3.14 2.80
CA GLY A 129 9.57 -2.03 2.20
C GLY A 129 10.10 -0.70 2.73
N VAL A 130 10.47 0.20 1.84
CA VAL A 130 10.88 1.58 2.15
C VAL A 130 9.81 2.51 1.63
N SER A 131 9.21 3.33 2.51
CA SER A 131 8.17 4.30 2.16
C SER A 131 8.59 5.73 2.53
N GLY A 132 7.87 6.72 1.98
CA GLY A 132 8.12 8.15 2.25
C GLY A 132 8.63 8.94 1.06
N GLY A 133 8.84 8.30 -0.09
CA GLY A 133 9.36 8.96 -1.29
C GLY A 133 10.76 9.53 -1.10
N GLU A 134 11.12 10.49 -1.95
CA GLU A 134 12.44 11.12 -1.95
C GLU A 134 12.78 11.79 -0.61
N GLU A 135 11.88 12.62 -0.12
CA GLU A 135 12.06 13.35 1.14
C GLU A 135 12.09 12.42 2.34
N GLY A 136 11.21 11.42 2.37
CA GLY A 136 11.18 10.42 3.43
C GLY A 136 12.47 9.61 3.50
N ALA A 137 13.04 9.19 2.37
CA ALA A 137 14.31 8.49 2.33
C ALA A 137 15.45 9.30 2.98
N LEU A 138 15.45 10.63 2.78
CA LEU A 138 16.45 11.53 3.33
C LEU A 138 16.23 11.88 4.81
N LYS A 139 14.97 12.14 5.19
CA LYS A 139 14.65 12.71 6.52
C LYS A 139 14.15 11.67 7.54
N GLY A 140 13.66 10.53 7.06
CA GLY A 140 13.14 9.46 7.90
C GLY A 140 12.05 8.66 7.18
N PRO A 141 12.40 7.52 6.55
CA PRO A 141 11.41 6.64 5.93
C PRO A 141 10.65 5.81 6.96
N SER A 142 9.50 5.29 6.58
CA SER A 142 8.89 4.12 7.20
C SER A 142 9.56 2.88 6.64
N LEU A 143 10.01 1.97 7.50
CA LEU A 143 10.72 0.74 7.13
C LEU A 143 9.94 -0.50 7.60
N MET A 144 9.74 -1.45 6.70
CA MET A 144 8.97 -2.68 6.93
C MET A 144 9.84 -3.91 6.70
N PRO A 145 10.83 -4.19 7.59
CA PRO A 145 11.74 -5.32 7.43
C PRO A 145 11.07 -6.66 7.73
N GLY A 146 11.27 -7.62 6.83
CA GLY A 146 10.94 -9.04 7.02
C GLY A 146 11.98 -9.91 6.34
N GLY A 147 12.05 -11.21 6.65
CA GLY A 147 13.05 -12.09 6.05
C GLY A 147 13.61 -13.12 7.03
N SER A 148 14.92 -13.23 7.09
CA SER A 148 15.63 -14.10 8.06
C SER A 148 15.57 -13.49 9.47
N PRO A 149 14.93 -14.12 10.47
CA PRO A 149 14.80 -13.55 11.81
C PRO A 149 16.15 -13.23 12.47
N ALA A 150 17.18 -14.03 12.19
CA ALA A 150 18.54 -13.82 12.71
C ALA A 150 19.23 -12.55 12.19
N ALA A 151 18.75 -11.97 11.09
CA ALA A 151 19.27 -10.71 10.53
C ALA A 151 18.76 -9.49 11.30
N TRP A 152 17.54 -9.54 11.84
CA TRP A 152 16.90 -8.39 12.46
C TRP A 152 17.71 -7.75 13.60
N PRO A 153 18.22 -8.48 14.60
CA PRO A 153 19.01 -7.90 15.69
C PRO A 153 20.25 -7.14 15.19
N GLN A 154 20.78 -7.52 14.03
CA GLN A 154 22.02 -6.96 13.48
C GLN A 154 21.79 -5.65 12.69
N VAL A 155 20.56 -5.43 12.16
CA VAL A 155 20.22 -4.23 11.39
C VAL A 155 19.30 -3.28 12.15
N LYS A 156 18.64 -3.74 13.21
CA LYS A 156 17.63 -3.01 13.98
C LYS A 156 18.10 -1.61 14.38
N ASN A 157 19.31 -1.51 14.95
CA ASN A 157 19.87 -0.24 15.41
C ASN A 157 19.99 0.79 14.28
N ILE A 158 20.49 0.38 13.13
CA ILE A 158 20.63 1.26 11.95
C ILE A 158 19.23 1.65 11.45
N PHE A 159 18.34 0.70 11.26
CA PHE A 159 17.00 0.94 10.71
C PHE A 159 16.15 1.84 11.61
N GLN A 160 16.21 1.64 12.93
CA GLN A 160 15.48 2.48 13.88
C GLN A 160 16.12 3.86 14.08
N ALA A 161 17.39 4.02 13.75
CA ALA A 161 18.06 5.34 13.77
C ALA A 161 17.67 6.20 12.55
N ILE A 162 17.51 5.58 11.37
CA ILE A 162 17.24 6.28 10.12
C ILE A 162 15.75 6.46 9.81
N CYS A 163 14.85 5.71 10.46
CA CYS A 163 13.42 5.81 10.20
C CYS A 163 12.78 7.05 10.82
N ALA A 164 11.59 7.39 10.34
CA ALA A 164 10.75 8.40 10.96
C ALA A 164 10.43 8.04 12.42
N ARG A 165 10.11 9.05 13.21
CA ARG A 165 9.57 8.88 14.55
C ARG A 165 8.16 9.44 14.63
N THR A 166 7.32 8.78 15.40
CA THR A 166 6.00 9.30 15.74
C THR A 166 6.12 10.51 16.68
N PRO A 167 5.07 11.33 16.85
CA PRO A 167 5.10 12.45 17.79
C PRO A 167 5.44 12.05 19.23
N ASP A 168 5.11 10.82 19.62
CA ASP A 168 5.44 10.21 20.92
C ASP A 168 6.83 9.54 20.95
N GLY A 169 7.64 9.72 19.89
CA GLY A 169 9.05 9.31 19.83
C GLY A 169 9.30 7.85 19.41
N GLU A 170 8.26 7.05 19.16
CA GLU A 170 8.41 5.66 18.71
C GLU A 170 8.95 5.58 17.26
N PRO A 171 9.88 4.66 16.95
CA PRO A 171 10.43 4.51 15.61
C PRO A 171 9.40 3.88 14.66
N CYS A 172 9.26 4.45 13.47
CA CYS A 172 8.42 3.89 12.39
C CYS A 172 9.14 2.76 11.64
N CYS A 173 9.72 1.85 12.39
CA CYS A 173 10.41 0.66 11.92
C CYS A 173 10.36 -0.43 12.99
N GLU A 174 9.77 -1.57 12.65
CA GLU A 174 9.72 -2.76 13.49
C GLU A 174 9.77 -4.00 12.61
N TRP A 175 10.19 -5.13 13.20
CA TRP A 175 10.16 -6.42 12.51
C TRP A 175 8.73 -6.78 12.12
N ILE A 176 8.52 -7.11 10.85
CA ILE A 176 7.20 -7.43 10.32
C ILE A 176 6.93 -8.93 10.43
N GLY A 177 7.89 -9.77 10.02
CA GLY A 177 7.72 -11.22 10.00
C GLY A 177 8.73 -11.91 9.09
N GLU A 178 8.59 -13.21 8.96
CA GLU A 178 9.50 -14.09 8.25
C GLU A 178 9.41 -13.89 6.73
N ASN A 179 10.46 -14.25 6.05
CA ASN A 179 10.63 -14.31 4.59
C ASN A 179 9.98 -13.13 3.84
N GLY A 180 8.89 -13.32 3.09
CA GLY A 180 8.25 -12.29 2.26
C GLY A 180 7.39 -11.25 3.00
N ALA A 181 7.21 -11.35 4.33
CA ALA A 181 6.26 -10.57 5.10
C ALA A 181 6.47 -9.05 4.98
N GLY A 182 7.72 -8.58 4.98
CA GLY A 182 8.03 -7.15 4.86
C GLY A 182 7.54 -6.55 3.54
N HIS A 183 7.84 -7.19 2.43
CA HIS A 183 7.37 -6.74 1.11
C HIS A 183 5.86 -6.93 0.92
N PHE A 184 5.27 -7.96 1.52
CA PHE A 184 3.82 -8.14 1.52
C PHE A 184 3.10 -6.98 2.21
N VAL A 185 3.53 -6.62 3.41
CA VAL A 185 2.96 -5.49 4.17
C VAL A 185 3.16 -4.17 3.42
N LYS A 186 4.32 -3.99 2.76
CA LYS A 186 4.55 -2.83 1.87
C LYS A 186 3.63 -2.84 0.65
N MET A 187 3.39 -3.98 0.05
CA MET A 187 2.45 -4.14 -1.06
C MET A 187 1.02 -3.75 -0.65
N VAL A 188 0.55 -4.23 0.50
CA VAL A 188 -0.77 -3.86 1.06
C VAL A 188 -0.85 -2.38 1.38
N HIS A 189 0.21 -1.80 1.97
CA HIS A 189 0.33 -0.35 2.15
C HIS A 189 0.08 0.39 0.83
N ASN A 190 0.73 -0.04 -0.26
CA ASN A 190 0.54 0.60 -1.56
C ASN A 190 -0.89 0.39 -2.12
N GLY A 191 -1.52 -0.75 -1.86
CA GLY A 191 -2.93 -0.96 -2.20
C GLY A 191 -3.85 0.03 -1.50
N ILE A 192 -3.67 0.24 -0.20
CA ILE A 192 -4.39 1.25 0.58
C ILE A 192 -4.13 2.66 0.03
N GLU A 193 -2.89 2.98 -0.32
CA GLU A 193 -2.49 4.25 -0.95
C GLU A 193 -3.29 4.50 -2.24
N TYR A 194 -3.45 3.47 -3.09
CA TYR A 194 -4.26 3.58 -4.31
C TYR A 194 -5.71 3.89 -3.98
N GLY A 195 -6.30 3.22 -2.99
CA GLY A 195 -7.65 3.48 -2.52
C GLY A 195 -7.82 4.92 -2.01
N ASP A 196 -6.91 5.37 -1.15
CA ASP A 196 -6.94 6.72 -0.59
C ASP A 196 -6.85 7.79 -1.68
N MET A 197 -5.91 7.64 -2.62
CA MET A 197 -5.76 8.60 -3.74
C MET A 197 -7.00 8.63 -4.60
N GLN A 198 -7.58 7.49 -4.96
CA GLN A 198 -8.77 7.43 -5.79
C GLN A 198 -9.98 8.08 -5.11
N MET A 199 -10.21 7.80 -3.81
CA MET A 199 -11.30 8.43 -3.06
C MET A 199 -11.14 9.95 -2.94
N ILE A 200 -9.91 10.44 -2.78
CA ILE A 200 -9.61 11.89 -2.82
C ILE A 200 -9.95 12.47 -4.20
N CYS A 201 -9.57 11.79 -5.28
CA CYS A 201 -9.90 12.21 -6.65
C CYS A 201 -11.41 12.22 -6.92
N GLU A 202 -12.16 11.23 -6.42
CA GLU A 202 -13.63 11.21 -6.51
C GLU A 202 -14.27 12.38 -5.75
N THR A 203 -13.74 12.68 -4.58
CA THR A 203 -14.18 13.82 -3.76
C THR A 203 -13.88 15.15 -4.46
N TYR A 204 -12.66 15.29 -5.00
CA TYR A 204 -12.26 16.43 -5.82
C TYR A 204 -13.20 16.62 -7.03
N ASP A 205 -13.51 15.54 -7.75
CA ASP A 205 -14.35 15.59 -8.94
C ASP A 205 -15.81 16.00 -8.62
N LEU A 206 -16.34 15.49 -7.49
CA LEU A 206 -17.65 15.92 -6.99
C LEU A 206 -17.68 17.42 -6.61
N MET A 207 -16.60 17.95 -6.02
CA MET A 207 -16.48 19.38 -5.72
C MET A 207 -16.28 20.20 -7.00
N LYS A 208 -15.35 19.83 -7.87
CA LYS A 208 -15.01 20.57 -9.10
C LYS A 208 -16.18 20.59 -10.08
N ARG A 209 -16.60 19.42 -10.58
CA ARG A 209 -17.65 19.31 -11.61
C ARG A 209 -19.06 19.34 -11.05
N GLY A 210 -19.26 18.79 -9.85
CA GLY A 210 -20.58 18.74 -9.23
C GLY A 210 -21.00 20.08 -8.62
N LEU A 211 -20.18 20.63 -7.73
CA LEU A 211 -20.47 21.89 -7.02
C LEU A 211 -20.00 23.14 -7.77
N GLY A 212 -19.13 22.99 -8.79
CA GLY A 212 -18.51 24.10 -9.51
C GLY A 212 -17.55 24.90 -8.65
N MET A 213 -16.84 24.26 -7.72
CA MET A 213 -15.85 24.90 -6.86
C MET A 213 -14.56 25.20 -7.62
N THR A 214 -13.91 26.31 -7.29
CA THR A 214 -12.56 26.65 -7.75
C THR A 214 -11.52 25.81 -6.99
N ASN A 215 -10.27 25.77 -7.52
CA ASN A 215 -9.18 25.09 -6.83
C ASN A 215 -8.85 25.78 -5.50
N GLU A 216 -8.97 27.11 -5.42
CA GLU A 216 -8.79 27.88 -4.18
C GLU A 216 -9.83 27.50 -3.11
N GLU A 217 -11.13 27.43 -3.48
CA GLU A 217 -12.18 26.98 -2.56
C GLU A 217 -11.94 25.54 -2.07
N MET A 218 -11.46 24.66 -2.95
CA MET A 218 -11.13 23.28 -2.59
C MET A 218 -9.86 23.19 -1.72
N HIS A 219 -8.84 24.02 -2.00
CA HIS A 219 -7.66 24.16 -1.14
C HIS A 219 -8.06 24.50 0.31
N ASP A 220 -8.98 25.44 0.48
CA ASP A 220 -9.47 25.84 1.81
C ASP A 220 -10.20 24.67 2.50
N VAL A 221 -11.03 23.93 1.76
CA VAL A 221 -11.72 22.74 2.29
C VAL A 221 -10.72 21.70 2.76
N PHE A 222 -9.70 21.35 1.94
CA PHE A 222 -8.69 20.38 2.32
C PHE A 222 -7.79 20.88 3.47
N THR A 223 -7.55 22.19 3.56
CA THR A 223 -6.87 22.83 4.69
C THR A 223 -7.61 22.60 5.99
N GLU A 224 -8.93 22.80 6.01
CA GLU A 224 -9.76 22.54 7.19
C GLU A 224 -9.84 21.04 7.52
N TRP A 225 -9.98 20.19 6.51
CA TRP A 225 -10.04 18.74 6.73
C TRP A 225 -8.75 18.17 7.31
N ASN A 226 -7.60 18.75 6.96
CA ASN A 226 -6.29 18.32 7.48
C ASN A 226 -6.04 18.73 8.94
N LYS A 227 -6.91 19.52 9.55
CA LYS A 227 -6.87 19.86 10.99
C LYS A 227 -7.64 18.87 11.87
N GLY A 228 -8.32 17.89 11.28
CA GLY A 228 -9.26 17.02 11.98
C GLY A 228 -9.03 15.53 11.70
N GLU A 229 -10.14 14.82 11.64
CA GLU A 229 -10.14 13.34 11.47
C GLU A 229 -9.55 12.84 10.16
N LEU A 230 -9.48 13.69 9.13
CA LEU A 230 -8.87 13.40 7.84
C LEU A 230 -7.39 13.79 7.76
N ASP A 231 -6.78 14.32 8.85
CA ASP A 231 -5.35 14.63 8.89
C ASP A 231 -4.55 13.42 8.37
N SER A 232 -3.89 13.65 7.25
CA SER A 232 -3.06 12.65 6.58
C SER A 232 -2.15 13.30 5.55
N TYR A 233 -1.05 12.63 5.23
CA TYR A 233 -0.10 13.11 4.23
C TYR A 233 -0.77 13.35 2.87
N LEU A 234 -1.66 12.46 2.42
CA LEU A 234 -2.34 12.63 1.13
C LEU A 234 -3.33 13.81 1.12
N ILE A 235 -4.00 14.11 2.23
CA ILE A 235 -4.85 15.32 2.36
C ILE A 235 -3.97 16.58 2.37
N GLU A 236 -2.83 16.54 3.08
CA GLU A 236 -1.86 17.64 3.12
C GLU A 236 -1.36 17.98 1.71
N ILE A 237 -0.84 17.00 0.97
CA ILE A 237 -0.34 17.25 -0.40
C ILE A 237 -1.45 17.57 -1.40
N THR A 238 -2.69 17.10 -1.19
CA THR A 238 -3.84 17.52 -2.01
C THR A 238 -4.12 19.01 -1.85
N ARG A 239 -4.10 19.51 -0.61
CA ARG A 239 -4.15 20.95 -0.33
C ARG A 239 -3.06 21.71 -1.10
N ASP A 240 -1.80 21.26 -0.97
CA ASP A 240 -0.66 21.94 -1.59
C ASP A 240 -0.74 21.94 -3.13
N VAL A 241 -1.16 20.81 -3.73
CA VAL A 241 -1.37 20.68 -5.18
C VAL A 241 -2.47 21.64 -5.66
N LEU A 242 -3.58 21.76 -4.94
CA LEU A 242 -4.70 22.64 -5.31
C LEU A 242 -4.34 24.11 -5.16
N GLY A 243 -3.43 24.46 -4.26
CA GLY A 243 -2.95 25.84 -4.08
C GLY A 243 -1.78 26.23 -4.99
N TYR A 244 -1.19 25.27 -5.74
CA TYR A 244 0.01 25.54 -6.51
C TYR A 244 -0.30 26.16 -7.88
N LYS A 245 0.39 27.27 -8.16
CA LYS A 245 0.36 27.95 -9.47
C LYS A 245 1.77 28.02 -10.04
N ASP A 246 1.89 27.90 -11.36
CA ASP A 246 3.15 28.08 -12.07
C ASP A 246 3.60 29.56 -12.12
N GLU A 247 4.73 29.80 -12.78
CA GLU A 247 5.31 31.16 -12.94
C GLU A 247 4.38 32.09 -13.75
N GLU A 248 3.45 31.53 -14.57
CA GLU A 248 2.46 32.27 -15.31
C GLU A 248 1.14 32.50 -14.54
N GLY A 249 1.06 32.02 -13.30
CA GLY A 249 -0.13 32.09 -12.45
C GLY A 249 -1.22 31.06 -12.79
N LYS A 250 -0.91 30.04 -13.60
CA LYS A 250 -1.84 28.98 -13.97
C LYS A 250 -1.86 27.87 -12.91
N GLU A 251 -3.02 27.35 -12.65
CA GLU A 251 -3.21 26.22 -11.72
C GLU A 251 -2.72 24.92 -12.35
N VAL A 252 -1.57 24.41 -11.90
CA VAL A 252 -0.87 23.29 -12.54
C VAL A 252 -1.71 22.02 -12.58
N VAL A 253 -2.54 21.77 -11.57
CA VAL A 253 -3.43 20.59 -11.53
C VAL A 253 -4.37 20.53 -12.74
N ASP A 254 -4.79 21.67 -13.27
CA ASP A 254 -5.68 21.76 -14.44
C ASP A 254 -4.94 21.54 -15.78
N LEU A 255 -3.61 21.59 -15.76
CA LEU A 255 -2.76 21.34 -16.93
C LEU A 255 -2.28 19.89 -17.02
N ILE A 256 -2.47 19.09 -15.97
CA ILE A 256 -2.02 17.70 -15.93
C ILE A 256 -2.98 16.81 -16.72
N LEU A 257 -2.42 15.96 -17.59
CA LEU A 257 -3.19 14.95 -18.32
C LEU A 257 -3.83 13.95 -17.35
N ASP A 258 -5.12 13.69 -17.51
CA ASP A 258 -5.92 12.76 -16.69
C ASP A 258 -5.71 11.28 -17.09
N ALA A 259 -4.44 10.85 -17.14
CA ALA A 259 -4.01 9.47 -17.37
C ALA A 259 -2.98 9.06 -16.31
N ALA A 260 -3.39 8.24 -15.36
CA ALA A 260 -2.55 7.87 -14.23
C ALA A 260 -1.77 6.58 -14.48
N GLY A 261 -0.45 6.64 -14.31
CA GLY A 261 0.43 5.47 -14.37
C GLY A 261 0.43 4.64 -13.09
N GLN A 262 0.99 3.43 -13.17
CA GLN A 262 1.19 2.54 -12.01
C GLN A 262 2.46 1.70 -12.15
N LYS A 263 3.06 1.32 -10.99
CA LYS A 263 4.24 0.44 -10.94
C LYS A 263 3.90 -1.02 -10.63
N GLY A 264 2.61 -1.36 -10.51
CA GLY A 264 2.11 -2.74 -10.34
C GLY A 264 1.83 -3.18 -8.91
N THR A 265 2.27 -2.46 -7.88
CA THR A 265 2.07 -2.88 -6.46
C THR A 265 0.60 -2.94 -6.04
N GLY A 266 -0.23 -1.99 -6.50
CA GLY A 266 -1.68 -2.04 -6.27
C GLY A 266 -2.34 -3.24 -6.96
N LYS A 267 -1.92 -3.55 -8.21
CA LYS A 267 -2.34 -4.76 -8.92
C LYS A 267 -1.99 -6.03 -8.13
N TRP A 268 -0.77 -6.13 -7.63
CA TRP A 268 -0.35 -7.30 -6.83
C TRP A 268 -1.17 -7.47 -5.55
N THR A 269 -1.56 -6.35 -4.91
CA THR A 269 -2.45 -6.39 -3.74
C THR A 269 -3.80 -7.03 -4.09
N VAL A 270 -4.37 -6.66 -5.24
CA VAL A 270 -5.65 -7.21 -5.70
C VAL A 270 -5.51 -8.69 -6.08
N VAL A 271 -4.43 -9.07 -6.78
CA VAL A 271 -4.16 -10.48 -7.13
C VAL A 271 -4.01 -11.33 -5.87
N ALA A 272 -3.21 -10.88 -4.89
CA ALA A 272 -3.06 -11.59 -3.62
C ALA A 272 -4.41 -11.73 -2.87
N ALA A 273 -5.27 -10.72 -2.95
CA ALA A 273 -6.60 -10.80 -2.35
C ALA A 273 -7.51 -11.83 -3.04
N LEU A 274 -7.43 -11.94 -4.37
CA LEU A 274 -8.17 -12.96 -5.13
C LEU A 274 -7.64 -14.35 -4.81
N ASP A 275 -6.32 -14.52 -4.72
CA ASP A 275 -5.68 -15.80 -4.37
C ASP A 275 -6.05 -16.25 -2.93
N ASP A 276 -6.17 -15.32 -1.99
CA ASP A 276 -6.56 -15.60 -0.59
C ASP A 276 -8.10 -15.53 -0.36
N GLY A 277 -8.91 -15.32 -1.40
CA GLY A 277 -10.37 -15.22 -1.31
C GLY A 277 -10.87 -14.01 -0.50
N MET A 278 -10.10 -12.91 -0.45
CA MET A 278 -10.43 -11.73 0.35
C MET A 278 -11.15 -10.64 -0.46
N PRO A 279 -12.25 -10.06 0.07
CA PRO A 279 -13.06 -9.08 -0.67
C PRO A 279 -12.45 -7.66 -0.62
N LEU A 280 -11.36 -7.43 -1.34
CA LEU A 280 -10.68 -6.14 -1.47
C LEU A 280 -11.34 -5.23 -2.52
N THR A 281 -12.63 -5.07 -2.44
CA THR A 281 -13.42 -4.42 -3.51
C THR A 281 -13.02 -2.97 -3.76
N LEU A 282 -12.81 -2.17 -2.70
CA LEU A 282 -12.42 -0.76 -2.83
C LEU A 282 -11.05 -0.60 -3.49
N ILE A 283 -10.05 -1.37 -3.03
CA ILE A 283 -8.69 -1.30 -3.57
C ILE A 283 -8.66 -1.77 -5.03
N ALA A 284 -9.46 -2.79 -5.36
CA ALA A 284 -9.62 -3.25 -6.74
C ALA A 284 -10.20 -2.15 -7.65
N GLU A 285 -11.25 -1.46 -7.21
CA GLU A 285 -11.82 -0.33 -7.95
C GLU A 285 -10.79 0.79 -8.17
N ALA A 286 -9.92 1.09 -7.20
CA ALA A 286 -8.85 2.06 -7.38
C ALA A 286 -7.85 1.65 -8.47
N VAL A 287 -7.54 0.36 -8.59
CA VAL A 287 -6.68 -0.17 -9.66
C VAL A 287 -7.38 -0.07 -11.01
N PHE A 288 -8.67 -0.46 -11.10
CA PHE A 288 -9.44 -0.38 -12.33
C PHE A 288 -9.70 1.07 -12.77
N ALA A 289 -9.92 2.01 -11.84
CA ALA A 289 -10.02 3.43 -12.16
C ALA A 289 -8.74 3.97 -12.83
N ARG A 290 -7.54 3.53 -12.40
CA ARG A 290 -6.29 3.86 -13.09
C ARG A 290 -6.22 3.23 -14.48
N CYS A 291 -6.64 1.97 -14.64
CA CYS A 291 -6.71 1.33 -15.96
C CYS A 291 -7.67 2.10 -16.89
N LEU A 292 -8.83 2.50 -16.39
CA LEU A 292 -9.78 3.32 -17.17
C LEU A 292 -9.18 4.70 -17.53
N SER A 293 -8.42 5.31 -16.62
CA SER A 293 -7.77 6.60 -16.92
C SER A 293 -6.75 6.48 -18.05
N ALA A 294 -6.07 5.35 -18.17
CA ALA A 294 -5.01 5.13 -19.14
C ALA A 294 -5.49 4.98 -20.59
N VAL A 295 -6.77 4.61 -20.82
CA VAL A 295 -7.36 4.55 -22.18
C VAL A 295 -7.90 5.92 -22.62
N LYS A 296 -7.06 6.95 -22.54
CA LYS A 296 -7.44 8.36 -22.71
C LYS A 296 -8.07 8.66 -24.06
N GLU A 297 -7.47 8.20 -25.14
CA GLU A 297 -7.92 8.47 -26.52
C GLU A 297 -9.30 7.83 -26.76
N GLU A 298 -9.49 6.60 -26.30
CA GLU A 298 -10.77 5.91 -26.38
C GLU A 298 -11.86 6.63 -25.57
N ARG A 299 -11.54 7.10 -24.35
CA ARG A 299 -12.49 7.89 -23.53
C ARG A 299 -12.87 9.21 -24.22
N VAL A 300 -11.93 9.88 -24.88
CA VAL A 300 -12.20 11.11 -25.63
C VAL A 300 -13.16 10.82 -26.78
N ALA A 301 -12.88 9.79 -27.59
CA ALA A 301 -13.76 9.39 -28.68
C ALA A 301 -15.17 9.02 -28.17
N ALA A 302 -15.23 8.19 -27.13
CA ALA A 302 -16.50 7.81 -26.50
C ALA A 302 -17.31 9.00 -25.98
N SER A 303 -16.65 10.03 -25.44
CA SER A 303 -17.31 11.23 -24.92
C SER A 303 -17.98 12.09 -26.01
N GLN A 304 -17.52 11.96 -27.25
CA GLN A 304 -18.14 12.65 -28.40
C GLN A 304 -19.39 11.91 -28.88
N GLU A 305 -19.35 10.59 -28.87
CA GLU A 305 -20.47 9.73 -29.28
C GLU A 305 -21.54 9.60 -28.17
N ILE A 306 -21.10 9.33 -26.95
CA ILE A 306 -21.93 9.16 -25.77
C ILE A 306 -21.74 10.39 -24.87
N LYS A 307 -22.42 11.48 -25.22
CA LYS A 307 -22.24 12.76 -24.54
C LYS A 307 -22.51 12.65 -23.02
N PRO A 308 -21.53 12.98 -22.18
CA PRO A 308 -21.73 12.97 -20.73
C PRO A 308 -22.74 14.04 -20.34
N ARG A 309 -23.67 13.69 -19.44
CA ARG A 309 -24.69 14.60 -18.92
C ARG A 309 -24.39 14.89 -17.45
N VAL A 310 -23.41 15.74 -17.18
CA VAL A 310 -23.18 16.23 -15.81
C VAL A 310 -24.26 17.27 -15.50
N LYS A 311 -25.08 16.98 -14.50
CA LYS A 311 -26.12 17.92 -14.03
C LYS A 311 -25.52 18.90 -13.03
N LYS A 312 -26.05 20.12 -12.99
CA LYS A 312 -25.67 21.08 -11.96
C LYS A 312 -26.23 20.66 -10.61
N PHE A 313 -25.41 20.81 -9.57
CA PHE A 313 -25.84 20.57 -8.19
C PHE A 313 -26.93 21.57 -7.79
N THR A 314 -27.96 21.07 -7.16
CA THR A 314 -29.01 21.87 -6.53
C THR A 314 -29.09 21.45 -5.06
N GLY A 315 -28.91 22.41 -4.15
CA GLY A 315 -28.94 22.15 -2.72
C GLY A 315 -27.92 22.99 -1.94
N ASP A 316 -27.80 22.71 -0.67
CA ASP A 316 -26.85 23.35 0.24
C ASP A 316 -25.43 22.77 0.00
N LYS A 317 -24.56 23.58 -0.61
CA LYS A 317 -23.18 23.22 -0.92
C LYS A 317 -22.36 22.93 0.35
N ALA A 318 -22.50 23.76 1.37
CA ALA A 318 -21.74 23.60 2.62
C ALA A 318 -22.08 22.29 3.33
N ARG A 319 -23.37 21.95 3.37
CA ARG A 319 -23.82 20.66 3.87
C ARG A 319 -23.25 19.49 3.06
N PHE A 320 -23.25 19.60 1.73
CA PHE A 320 -22.75 18.55 0.87
C PHE A 320 -21.23 18.36 1.01
N VAL A 321 -20.46 19.45 1.17
CA VAL A 321 -19.02 19.38 1.49
C VAL A 321 -18.78 18.64 2.82
N ASN A 322 -19.63 18.87 3.84
CA ASN A 322 -19.56 18.09 5.09
C ASN A 322 -19.94 16.61 4.89
N ASP A 323 -20.91 16.31 4.01
CA ASP A 323 -21.25 14.94 3.63
C ASP A 323 -20.08 14.25 2.92
N LEU A 324 -19.36 14.97 2.04
CA LEU A 324 -18.14 14.48 1.37
C LEU A 324 -17.03 14.14 2.38
N ARG A 325 -16.79 15.00 3.38
CA ARG A 325 -15.86 14.73 4.47
C ARG A 325 -16.20 13.43 5.20
N ALA A 326 -17.46 13.27 5.55
CA ALA A 326 -17.94 12.09 6.27
C ALA A 326 -17.83 10.81 5.41
N ALA A 327 -18.15 10.89 4.10
CA ALA A 327 -18.05 9.78 3.18
C ALA A 327 -16.59 9.37 2.96
N LEU A 328 -15.70 10.32 2.74
CA LEU A 328 -14.27 10.08 2.57
C LEU A 328 -13.68 9.39 3.79
N TYR A 329 -13.95 9.91 4.99
CA TYR A 329 -13.45 9.32 6.24
C TYR A 329 -13.95 7.89 6.47
N ALA A 330 -15.24 7.64 6.27
CA ALA A 330 -15.81 6.30 6.41
C ALA A 330 -15.21 5.32 5.39
N SER A 331 -15.04 5.75 4.14
CA SER A 331 -14.46 4.94 3.08
C SER A 331 -12.98 4.66 3.30
N LYS A 332 -12.20 5.64 3.84
CA LYS A 332 -10.81 5.41 4.24
C LYS A 332 -10.72 4.30 5.30
N ILE A 333 -11.59 4.32 6.32
CA ILE A 333 -11.62 3.26 7.34
C ILE A 333 -11.86 1.89 6.69
N VAL A 334 -12.76 1.80 5.70
CA VAL A 334 -13.02 0.55 4.96
C VAL A 334 -11.79 0.10 4.17
N SER A 335 -11.07 1.02 3.51
CA SER A 335 -9.83 0.71 2.79
C SER A 335 -8.80 0.04 3.70
N TYR A 336 -8.57 0.61 4.88
CA TYR A 336 -7.66 0.01 5.87
C TYR A 336 -8.22 -1.31 6.43
N ALA A 337 -9.52 -1.40 6.70
CA ALA A 337 -10.13 -2.64 7.15
C ALA A 337 -9.92 -3.79 6.15
N GLN A 338 -10.08 -3.53 4.85
CA GLN A 338 -9.80 -4.49 3.78
C GLN A 338 -8.32 -4.88 3.75
N GLY A 339 -7.40 -3.92 3.84
CA GLY A 339 -5.96 -4.20 3.87
C GLY A 339 -5.54 -5.06 5.07
N TYR A 340 -6.07 -4.77 6.26
CA TYR A 340 -5.80 -5.58 7.47
C TYR A 340 -6.42 -6.98 7.37
N GLN A 341 -7.57 -7.12 6.74
CA GLN A 341 -8.18 -8.42 6.46
C GLN A 341 -7.28 -9.27 5.55
N LEU A 342 -6.75 -8.67 4.49
CA LEU A 342 -5.82 -9.35 3.59
C LEU A 342 -4.54 -9.77 4.32
N MET A 343 -3.94 -8.88 5.12
CA MET A 343 -2.75 -9.24 5.90
C MET A 343 -3.04 -10.39 6.87
N ARG A 344 -4.24 -10.43 7.46
CA ARG A 344 -4.65 -11.54 8.34
C ARG A 344 -4.80 -12.86 7.58
N ALA A 345 -5.36 -12.84 6.37
CA ALA A 345 -5.46 -14.03 5.52
C ALA A 345 -4.07 -14.55 5.13
N ALA A 346 -3.22 -13.68 4.59
CA ALA A 346 -1.84 -14.01 4.23
C ALA A 346 -1.01 -14.50 5.42
N GLY A 347 -1.19 -13.91 6.61
CA GLY A 347 -0.55 -14.39 7.84
C GLY A 347 -0.86 -15.87 8.12
N LYS A 348 -2.08 -16.32 7.83
CA LYS A 348 -2.46 -17.75 7.94
C LYS A 348 -1.89 -18.58 6.80
N THR A 349 -2.03 -18.11 5.56
CA THR A 349 -1.57 -18.83 4.36
C THR A 349 -0.06 -19.06 4.41
N TYR A 350 0.72 -18.05 4.78
CA TYR A 350 2.18 -18.09 4.80
C TYR A 350 2.80 -18.36 6.19
N GLN A 351 1.95 -18.56 7.20
CA GLN A 351 2.36 -18.82 8.61
C GLN A 351 3.20 -17.67 9.19
N TRP A 352 2.87 -16.42 8.85
CA TRP A 352 3.51 -15.24 9.42
C TRP A 352 2.85 -14.80 10.72
N ASN A 353 3.66 -14.52 11.72
CA ASN A 353 3.20 -13.95 12.99
C ASN A 353 3.21 -12.42 12.92
N LEU A 354 2.22 -11.83 12.24
CA LEU A 354 2.14 -10.39 12.00
C LEU A 354 1.65 -9.63 13.23
N ASN A 355 2.43 -8.65 13.71
CA ASN A 355 2.00 -7.70 14.72
C ASN A 355 1.20 -6.54 14.08
N TYR A 356 -0.11 -6.67 13.99
CA TYR A 356 -0.97 -5.67 13.34
C TYR A 356 -0.92 -4.29 14.01
N GLY A 357 -0.81 -4.22 15.33
CA GLY A 357 -0.63 -2.98 16.06
C GLY A 357 0.73 -2.32 15.75
N GLY A 358 1.79 -3.13 15.65
CA GLY A 358 3.12 -2.70 15.22
C GLY A 358 3.14 -2.20 13.77
N ILE A 359 2.43 -2.88 12.86
CA ILE A 359 2.27 -2.43 11.47
C ILE A 359 1.59 -1.04 11.41
N ALA A 360 0.54 -0.83 12.20
CA ALA A 360 -0.10 0.49 12.28
C ALA A 360 0.88 1.57 12.77
N LEU A 361 1.73 1.23 13.77
CA LEU A 361 2.77 2.13 14.27
C LEU A 361 3.77 2.51 13.17
N VAL A 362 4.26 1.52 12.41
CA VAL A 362 5.22 1.73 11.31
C VAL A 362 4.70 2.71 10.27
N TRP A 363 3.39 2.76 10.04
CA TRP A 363 2.74 3.65 9.05
C TRP A 363 2.42 5.05 9.60
N ARG A 364 2.65 5.34 10.89
CA ARG A 364 2.33 6.65 11.52
C ARG A 364 3.26 7.79 11.11
N GLY A 365 4.40 7.51 10.51
CA GLY A 365 5.36 8.52 10.05
C GLY A 365 6.23 8.02 8.90
N GLY A 366 6.77 8.94 8.09
CA GLY A 366 7.67 8.61 7.00
C GLY A 366 7.05 7.75 5.90
N CYS A 367 5.73 7.76 5.73
CA CYS A 367 5.07 7.02 4.66
C CYS A 367 3.90 7.78 4.04
N ILE A 368 3.52 7.38 2.84
CA ILE A 368 2.49 8.05 2.03
C ILE A 368 1.09 7.94 2.67
N ILE A 369 0.80 6.87 3.40
CA ILE A 369 -0.50 6.64 4.03
C ILE A 369 -0.56 7.10 5.50
N ARG A 370 0.39 7.90 5.97
CA ARG A 370 0.32 8.53 7.29
C ARG A 370 -1.06 9.18 7.50
N SER A 371 -1.76 8.78 8.56
CA SER A 371 -3.11 9.27 8.90
C SER A 371 -3.31 9.32 10.41
N ALA A 372 -4.11 10.25 10.88
CA ALA A 372 -4.40 10.46 12.30
C ALA A 372 -4.92 9.19 12.99
N PHE A 373 -5.82 8.43 12.35
CA PHE A 373 -6.44 7.25 12.95
C PHE A 373 -5.55 5.99 13.01
N LEU A 374 -4.32 6.01 12.49
CA LEU A 374 -3.40 4.87 12.64
C LEU A 374 -3.08 4.56 14.12
N GLY A 375 -3.05 5.59 14.96
CA GLY A 375 -2.97 5.41 16.41
C GLY A 375 -4.17 4.65 16.99
N ASP A 376 -5.36 4.84 16.44
CA ASP A 376 -6.56 4.14 16.87
C ASP A 376 -6.60 2.68 16.37
N ILE A 377 -6.00 2.39 15.19
CA ILE A 377 -5.76 1.01 14.74
C ILE A 377 -4.82 0.29 15.73
N LYS A 378 -3.69 0.91 16.10
CA LYS A 378 -2.77 0.35 17.12
C LYS A 378 -3.53 0.01 18.40
N LYS A 379 -4.32 0.97 18.93
CA LYS A 379 -5.16 0.76 20.13
C LYS A 379 -6.20 -0.34 19.95
N ALA A 380 -6.80 -0.49 18.76
CA ALA A 380 -7.78 -1.53 18.49
C ALA A 380 -7.16 -2.93 18.63
N PHE A 381 -5.98 -3.16 18.05
CA PHE A 381 -5.26 -4.42 18.17
C PHE A 381 -4.64 -4.64 19.56
N GLN A 382 -4.32 -3.58 20.30
CA GLN A 382 -3.94 -3.71 21.72
C GLN A 382 -5.11 -4.18 22.58
N ARG A 383 -6.34 -3.73 22.29
CA ARG A 383 -7.56 -4.20 22.99
C ARG A 383 -7.96 -5.62 22.62
N ASN A 384 -7.77 -5.97 21.35
CA ASN A 384 -8.11 -7.29 20.83
C ASN A 384 -7.10 -7.69 19.73
N PRO A 385 -6.03 -8.43 20.09
CA PRO A 385 -5.04 -8.91 19.11
C PRO A 385 -5.66 -9.80 18.00
N GLU A 386 -6.76 -10.49 18.32
CA GLU A 386 -7.49 -11.37 17.40
C GLU A 386 -8.62 -10.66 16.63
N LEU A 387 -8.62 -9.34 16.61
CA LEU A 387 -9.64 -8.55 15.90
C LEU A 387 -9.69 -8.94 14.42
N VAL A 388 -10.80 -9.53 14.00
CA VAL A 388 -10.95 -10.08 12.63
C VAL A 388 -11.16 -9.00 11.58
N ASN A 389 -11.72 -7.86 11.97
CA ASN A 389 -11.94 -6.71 11.08
C ASN A 389 -12.02 -5.42 11.91
N LEU A 390 -11.40 -4.34 11.43
CA LEU A 390 -11.41 -3.04 12.11
C LEU A 390 -12.83 -2.50 12.35
N LEU A 391 -13.78 -2.79 11.46
CA LEU A 391 -15.19 -2.36 11.58
C LEU A 391 -15.90 -2.93 12.83
N LEU A 392 -15.35 -3.97 13.46
CA LEU A 392 -15.89 -4.55 14.69
C LEU A 392 -15.31 -3.89 15.96
N ASP A 393 -14.21 -3.14 15.84
CA ASP A 393 -13.72 -2.36 16.99
C ASP A 393 -14.67 -1.22 17.34
N LYS A 394 -14.82 -0.93 18.63
CA LYS A 394 -15.78 0.07 19.13
C LYS A 394 -15.59 1.47 18.54
N PHE A 395 -14.33 1.90 18.32
CA PHE A 395 -14.04 3.21 17.74
C PHE A 395 -14.48 3.26 16.28
N PHE A 396 -13.98 2.32 15.46
CA PHE A 396 -14.25 2.29 14.03
C PHE A 396 -15.72 2.00 13.72
N LYS A 397 -16.36 1.10 14.47
CA LYS A 397 -17.80 0.85 14.37
C LYS A 397 -18.60 2.14 14.57
N LYS A 398 -18.32 2.90 15.62
CA LYS A 398 -18.98 4.19 15.88
C LYS A 398 -18.69 5.21 14.78
N ALA A 399 -17.43 5.32 14.37
CA ALA A 399 -16.99 6.28 13.35
C ALA A 399 -17.72 6.06 12.02
N VAL A 400 -17.80 4.82 11.52
CA VAL A 400 -18.49 4.51 10.25
C VAL A 400 -20.01 4.60 10.41
N SER A 401 -20.58 4.02 11.47
CA SER A 401 -22.03 3.98 11.67
C SER A 401 -22.64 5.38 11.75
N SER A 402 -21.98 6.33 12.39
CA SER A 402 -22.48 7.72 12.51
C SER A 402 -22.44 8.49 11.18
N ARG A 403 -21.68 8.03 10.19
CA ARG A 403 -21.46 8.72 8.91
C ARG A 403 -22.22 8.11 7.73
N GLN A 404 -22.84 6.93 7.89
CA GLN A 404 -23.46 6.22 6.76
C GLN A 404 -24.59 7.00 6.08
N ALA A 405 -25.34 7.83 6.79
CA ALA A 405 -26.42 8.64 6.18
C ALA A 405 -25.82 9.71 5.21
N ALA A 406 -24.75 10.41 5.62
CA ALA A 406 -24.04 11.36 4.81
C ALA A 406 -23.39 10.65 3.60
N TRP A 407 -22.73 9.53 3.84
CA TRP A 407 -22.09 8.70 2.81
C TRP A 407 -23.07 8.26 1.72
N ARG A 408 -24.27 7.75 2.10
CA ARG A 408 -25.32 7.39 1.14
C ARG A 408 -25.77 8.60 0.32
N ARG A 409 -25.93 9.77 0.94
CA ARG A 409 -26.29 10.99 0.17
C ARG A 409 -25.23 11.35 -0.86
N VAL A 410 -23.94 11.18 -0.56
CA VAL A 410 -22.85 11.41 -1.52
C VAL A 410 -22.96 10.46 -2.71
N ILE A 411 -23.13 9.17 -2.49
CA ILE A 411 -23.25 8.18 -3.57
C ILE A 411 -24.48 8.46 -4.45
N VAL A 412 -25.64 8.70 -3.82
CA VAL A 412 -26.87 9.03 -4.55
C VAL A 412 -26.69 10.29 -5.38
N LYS A 413 -26.03 11.32 -4.79
CA LYS A 413 -25.82 12.59 -5.50
C LYS A 413 -24.80 12.43 -6.63
N GLY A 414 -23.71 11.70 -6.45
CA GLY A 414 -22.76 11.37 -7.51
C GLY A 414 -23.45 10.72 -8.72
N ALA A 415 -24.26 9.70 -8.48
CA ALA A 415 -25.04 9.03 -9.53
C ALA A 415 -26.03 9.99 -10.22
N GLN A 416 -26.75 10.82 -9.47
CA GLN A 416 -27.69 11.81 -10.03
C GLN A 416 -27.00 12.90 -10.87
N LEU A 417 -25.78 13.28 -10.49
CA LEU A 417 -24.97 14.27 -11.20
C LEU A 417 -24.28 13.67 -12.44
N GLY A 418 -24.17 12.34 -12.54
CA GLY A 418 -23.40 11.67 -13.58
C GLY A 418 -21.89 11.73 -13.33
N ILE A 419 -21.47 11.78 -12.08
CA ILE A 419 -20.06 11.79 -11.64
C ILE A 419 -19.73 10.43 -11.02
N PRO A 420 -18.74 9.70 -11.56
CA PRO A 420 -18.40 8.36 -11.07
C PRO A 420 -17.72 8.42 -9.69
N THR A 421 -18.13 7.49 -8.82
CA THR A 421 -17.58 7.34 -7.47
C THR A 421 -17.29 5.87 -7.17
N PRO A 422 -16.43 5.18 -7.97
CA PRO A 422 -16.26 3.74 -7.85
C PRO A 422 -15.77 3.30 -6.46
N CYS A 423 -14.75 3.94 -5.90
CA CYS A 423 -14.22 3.56 -4.59
C CYS A 423 -15.17 3.91 -3.43
N LEU A 424 -15.74 5.11 -3.42
CA LEU A 424 -16.72 5.51 -2.39
C LEU A 424 -17.95 4.59 -2.41
N SER A 425 -18.42 4.21 -3.60
CA SER A 425 -19.56 3.29 -3.79
C SER A 425 -19.22 1.86 -3.39
N SER A 426 -18.07 1.35 -3.81
CA SER A 426 -17.59 0.01 -3.49
C SER A 426 -17.38 -0.17 -1.98
N ALA A 427 -16.83 0.85 -1.32
CA ALA A 427 -16.66 0.85 0.13
C ALA A 427 -18.00 0.75 0.86
N LEU A 428 -19.03 1.49 0.41
CA LEU A 428 -20.37 1.41 1.00
C LEU A 428 -21.01 0.04 0.76
N ALA A 429 -20.87 -0.50 -0.44
CA ALA A 429 -21.39 -1.84 -0.79
C ALA A 429 -20.71 -2.93 0.06
N TYR A 430 -19.37 -2.84 0.25
CA TYR A 430 -18.66 -3.74 1.16
C TYR A 430 -19.17 -3.62 2.60
N PHE A 431 -19.32 -2.40 3.12
CA PHE A 431 -19.84 -2.18 4.47
C PHE A 431 -21.23 -2.75 4.68
N ASP A 432 -22.13 -2.57 3.71
CA ASP A 432 -23.48 -3.13 3.77
C ASP A 432 -23.48 -4.66 3.66
N GLY A 433 -22.70 -5.22 2.74
CA GLY A 433 -22.56 -6.67 2.60
C GLY A 433 -21.92 -7.32 3.82
N TYR A 434 -20.84 -6.73 4.35
CA TYR A 434 -20.10 -7.30 5.49
C TYR A 434 -20.97 -7.43 6.77
N ARG A 435 -21.93 -6.53 6.98
CA ARG A 435 -22.83 -6.54 8.14
C ARG A 435 -24.18 -7.21 7.89
N SER A 436 -24.37 -7.83 6.73
CA SER A 436 -25.59 -8.57 6.39
C SER A 436 -25.42 -10.03 6.77
N ASP A 437 -26.33 -10.55 7.60
CA ASP A 437 -26.35 -11.96 8.01
C ASP A 437 -26.73 -12.87 6.84
N ARG A 438 -27.47 -12.34 5.84
CA ARG A 438 -27.86 -13.06 4.64
C ARG A 438 -27.62 -12.24 3.38
N LEU A 439 -26.84 -12.81 2.48
CA LEU A 439 -26.54 -12.24 1.17
C LEU A 439 -27.34 -12.97 0.07
N PRO A 440 -27.56 -12.37 -1.12
CA PRO A 440 -28.24 -13.00 -2.24
C PRO A 440 -27.43 -14.14 -2.89
N ALA A 441 -26.33 -14.55 -2.28
CA ALA A 441 -25.48 -15.67 -2.70
C ALA A 441 -26.22 -17.02 -2.70
N ASN A 442 -27.34 -17.12 -1.99
CA ASN A 442 -28.23 -18.28 -2.04
C ASN A 442 -28.79 -18.49 -3.44
N LEU A 443 -29.24 -17.44 -4.14
CA LEU A 443 -29.69 -17.54 -5.52
C LEU A 443 -28.53 -17.87 -6.47
N LEU A 444 -27.39 -17.23 -6.28
CA LEU A 444 -26.17 -17.52 -7.06
C LEU A 444 -25.81 -19.01 -6.95
N GLN A 445 -25.84 -19.59 -5.76
CA GLN A 445 -25.51 -20.99 -5.55
C GLN A 445 -26.57 -21.92 -6.11
N ALA A 446 -27.87 -21.54 -6.03
CA ALA A 446 -28.95 -22.27 -6.66
C ALA A 446 -28.83 -22.31 -8.20
N LEU A 447 -28.44 -21.17 -8.82
CA LEU A 447 -28.18 -21.11 -10.26
C LEU A 447 -27.03 -22.04 -10.67
N ARG A 448 -25.94 -22.07 -9.89
CA ARG A 448 -24.80 -22.97 -10.12
C ARG A 448 -25.23 -24.44 -10.02
N ASP A 449 -26.06 -24.77 -9.04
CA ASP A 449 -26.59 -26.11 -8.87
C ASP A 449 -27.56 -26.50 -10.02
N TYR A 450 -28.35 -25.54 -10.48
CA TYR A 450 -29.30 -25.76 -11.58
C TYR A 450 -28.61 -26.17 -12.89
N PHE A 451 -27.57 -25.44 -13.29
CA PHE A 451 -26.93 -25.71 -14.59
C PHE A 451 -25.75 -26.68 -14.52
N GLY A 452 -25.18 -26.92 -13.34
CA GLY A 452 -23.95 -27.70 -13.24
C GLY A 452 -23.88 -28.68 -12.07
N ALA A 453 -24.96 -28.89 -11.33
CA ALA A 453 -25.01 -29.76 -10.14
C ALA A 453 -23.85 -29.44 -9.14
N HIS A 454 -23.53 -28.14 -8.98
CA HIS A 454 -22.38 -27.66 -8.13
C HIS A 454 -22.69 -27.74 -6.64
N THR A 455 -23.79 -28.31 -6.24
CA THR A 455 -24.22 -28.49 -4.87
C THR A 455 -24.35 -27.19 -4.05
N TYR A 456 -25.02 -27.25 -2.93
CA TYR A 456 -25.17 -26.15 -2.00
C TYR A 456 -25.36 -26.67 -0.58
N GLU A 457 -25.07 -25.87 0.43
CA GLU A 457 -25.39 -26.14 1.83
C GLU A 457 -26.77 -25.53 2.18
N ARG A 458 -27.49 -26.14 3.09
CA ARG A 458 -28.79 -25.66 3.57
C ARG A 458 -28.64 -24.99 4.94
N VAL A 459 -29.42 -23.92 5.16
CA VAL A 459 -29.45 -23.21 6.46
C VAL A 459 -30.11 -24.02 7.57
N ASP A 460 -30.92 -25.02 7.24
CA ASP A 460 -31.61 -25.89 8.18
C ASP A 460 -30.91 -27.25 8.39
N LYS A 461 -29.66 -27.34 7.95
CA LYS A 461 -28.80 -28.54 8.07
C LYS A 461 -27.41 -28.15 8.60
N PRO A 462 -26.68 -29.09 9.21
CA PRO A 462 -25.30 -28.83 9.63
C PRO A 462 -24.40 -28.38 8.48
N ARG A 463 -23.41 -27.51 8.79
CA ARG A 463 -22.38 -27.09 7.85
C ARG A 463 -21.57 -28.30 7.34
N GLY A 464 -21.12 -28.21 6.08
CA GLY A 464 -20.35 -29.27 5.42
C GLY A 464 -21.23 -30.34 4.73
N GLN A 465 -22.55 -30.30 4.87
CA GLN A 465 -23.46 -31.20 4.13
C GLN A 465 -23.86 -30.57 2.79
N ALA A 466 -23.41 -31.20 1.70
CA ALA A 466 -23.73 -30.77 0.34
C ALA A 466 -25.05 -31.39 -0.12
N PHE A 467 -25.88 -30.60 -0.78
CA PHE A 467 -27.16 -30.99 -1.39
C PHE A 467 -27.17 -30.63 -2.86
N HIS A 468 -27.87 -31.40 -3.65
CA HIS A 468 -28.22 -31.13 -5.04
C HIS A 468 -29.72 -31.26 -5.21
N THR A 469 -30.29 -30.36 -6.01
CA THR A 469 -31.72 -30.44 -6.39
C THR A 469 -31.87 -30.74 -7.88
N ASN A 470 -32.65 -31.78 -8.20
CA ASN A 470 -33.07 -32.02 -9.58
C ASN A 470 -34.16 -31.02 -10.00
N TRP A 471 -33.71 -29.76 -10.29
CA TRP A 471 -34.57 -28.61 -10.56
C TRP A 471 -35.56 -28.83 -11.76
N THR A 472 -35.14 -29.62 -12.73
CA THR A 472 -35.90 -29.85 -13.95
C THR A 472 -36.74 -31.13 -13.92
N GLY A 473 -36.52 -32.00 -12.94
CA GLY A 473 -37.06 -33.35 -12.91
C GLY A 473 -36.48 -34.31 -13.98
N ARG A 474 -35.50 -33.84 -14.76
CA ARG A 474 -34.86 -34.61 -15.87
C ARG A 474 -33.36 -34.85 -15.60
N GLY A 475 -32.80 -34.31 -14.55
CA GLY A 475 -31.40 -34.48 -14.18
C GLY A 475 -31.14 -35.83 -13.50
N GLY A 476 -29.88 -36.23 -13.49
CA GLY A 476 -29.38 -37.38 -12.74
C GLY A 476 -29.05 -37.05 -11.27
N THR A 477 -28.43 -38.01 -10.58
CA THR A 477 -27.94 -37.85 -9.19
C THR A 477 -26.45 -37.53 -9.12
N THR A 478 -25.77 -37.39 -10.26
CA THR A 478 -24.34 -37.08 -10.33
C THR A 478 -24.16 -35.62 -10.01
N THR A 479 -23.19 -35.32 -9.09
CA THR A 479 -22.84 -33.97 -8.69
C THR A 479 -21.41 -33.62 -9.16
N SER A 480 -21.16 -32.37 -9.49
CA SER A 480 -19.80 -31.88 -9.74
C SER A 480 -19.11 -31.47 -8.42
N GLN A 481 -17.79 -31.59 -8.37
CA GLN A 481 -17.05 -31.14 -7.22
C GLN A 481 -17.13 -29.61 -7.11
N THR A 482 -17.33 -29.11 -5.89
CA THR A 482 -17.28 -27.68 -5.60
C THR A 482 -15.84 -27.29 -5.30
N TYR A 483 -15.27 -26.37 -6.09
CA TYR A 483 -14.02 -25.73 -5.71
C TYR A 483 -14.33 -24.71 -4.62
N THR A 484 -13.74 -24.90 -3.44
CA THR A 484 -13.71 -23.87 -2.39
C THR A 484 -12.56 -22.92 -2.70
N VAL A 485 -12.84 -21.62 -2.73
CA VAL A 485 -11.85 -20.56 -2.80
C VAL A 485 -11.25 -20.37 -1.41
#